data_4aac13109c25665ecdb5c58c33027a41
#
_entry.id   4aac13109c25665ecdb5c58c33027a41
#
_cell.length_a   1.000
_cell.length_b   1.000
_cell.length_c   1.000
_cell.angle_alpha   90.00
_cell.angle_beta   90.00
_cell.angle_gamma   90.00
#
_symmetry.space_group_name_H-M   'P 1'
#
loop_
_entity.id
_entity.type
_entity.pdbx_description
1 polymer ?
#
loop_
_entity_poly.entity_id
_entity_poly.type
_entity_poly.pdbx_seq_one_letter_code
_entity_poly.pdbx_strand_id
1 'polypeptide(L)'
;REEAILPGIQTVPLFGHTPGHTGYLLGDEKESLLIWGDIVHFPHIQVAQPDVTIAFDSDPAAAAAIRSKVLDRAASDNLAVSGMHFNLPTTGKVIREGNSFALNYDLWSPAV
;
A
#
# COMPACT_ATOMS: atom_id res chain seq x y z
N ARG A 1 12.97 8.53 4.40
CA ARG A 1 12.09 9.28 5.29
C ARG A 1 10.96 9.93 4.51
N GLU A 2 9.88 10.22 5.18
CA GLU A 2 8.75 10.91 4.55
C GLU A 2 9.08 12.38 4.34
N GLU A 3 8.82 12.88 3.15
CA GLU A 3 9.06 14.29 2.80
C GLU A 3 7.89 14.84 1.99
N ALA A 4 7.49 16.07 2.32
CA ALA A 4 6.53 16.80 1.50
C ALA A 4 7.22 17.26 0.23
N ILE A 5 6.67 16.89 -0.94
CA ILE A 5 7.17 17.36 -2.24
C ILE A 5 6.40 18.61 -2.68
N LEU A 6 5.09 18.56 -2.48
CA LEU A 6 4.14 19.63 -2.76
C LEU A 6 3.08 19.62 -1.67
N PRO A 7 2.34 20.74 -1.51
CA PRO A 7 1.19 20.69 -0.59
C PRO A 7 0.26 19.53 -0.91
N GLY A 8 -0.01 18.70 0.09
CA GLY A 8 -0.87 17.53 -0.05
C GLY A 8 -0.22 16.29 -0.68
N ILE A 9 1.09 16.30 -0.94
CA ILE A 9 1.82 15.13 -1.47
C ILE A 9 3.08 14.89 -0.65
N GLN A 10 3.18 13.70 -0.04
CA GLN A 10 4.34 13.26 0.73
C GLN A 10 4.92 11.99 0.13
N THR A 11 6.24 11.87 0.16
CA THR A 11 6.92 10.60 -0.15
C THR A 11 6.82 9.67 1.05
N VAL A 12 6.68 8.38 0.78
CA VAL A 12 6.70 7.32 1.80
C VAL A 12 7.76 6.31 1.39
N PRO A 13 8.90 6.23 2.08
CA PRO A 13 9.92 5.24 1.77
C PRO A 13 9.39 3.82 1.93
N LEU A 14 9.51 3.02 0.88
CA LEU A 14 9.06 1.62 0.84
C LEU A 14 10.19 0.74 0.31
N PHE A 15 11.39 0.93 0.85
CA PHE A 15 12.60 0.25 0.37
C PHE A 15 12.52 -1.25 0.57
N GLY A 16 12.89 -2.01 -0.44
CA GLY A 16 12.90 -3.48 -0.38
C GLY A 16 12.63 -4.10 -1.74
N HIS A 17 11.51 -3.78 -2.38
CA HIS A 17 11.26 -4.20 -3.76
C HIS A 17 12.40 -3.70 -4.68
N THR A 18 12.73 -2.43 -4.54
CA THR A 18 14.01 -1.86 -5.02
C THR A 18 14.61 -1.03 -3.89
N PRO A 19 15.94 -0.73 -3.95
CA PRO A 19 16.57 0.07 -2.90
C PRO A 19 15.97 1.45 -2.70
N GLY A 20 15.39 2.03 -3.76
CA GLY A 20 14.77 3.36 -3.69
C GLY A 20 13.26 3.36 -3.84
N HIS A 21 12.61 2.20 -3.71
CA HIS A 21 11.17 2.10 -3.90
C HIS A 21 10.43 3.05 -2.96
N THR A 22 9.53 3.84 -3.52
CA THR A 22 8.85 4.93 -2.82
C THR A 22 7.37 4.94 -3.18
N GLY A 23 6.53 5.09 -2.18
CA GLY A 23 5.12 5.36 -2.34
C GLY A 23 4.84 6.85 -2.14
N TYR A 24 3.59 7.22 -2.36
CA TYR A 24 3.14 8.60 -2.23
C TYR A 24 1.85 8.67 -1.45
N LEU A 25 1.81 9.53 -0.45
CA LEU A 25 0.62 9.81 0.32
C LEU A 25 0.04 11.14 -0.14
N LEU A 26 -1.17 11.09 -0.66
CA LEU A 26 -1.89 12.24 -1.19
C LEU A 26 -3.05 12.60 -0.27
N GLY A 27 -3.32 13.88 -0.11
CA GLY A 27 -4.47 14.36 0.63
C GLY A 27 -4.13 14.98 1.97
N ASP A 28 -5.10 15.01 2.86
CA ASP A 28 -5.01 15.63 4.18
C ASP A 28 -5.44 14.65 5.29
N GLU A 29 -5.59 15.16 6.50
CA GLU A 29 -5.96 14.34 7.67
C GLU A 29 -7.34 13.67 7.56
N LYS A 30 -8.23 14.23 6.73
CA LYS A 30 -9.61 13.75 6.61
C LYS A 30 -9.77 12.74 5.49
N GLU A 31 -9.02 12.92 4.41
CA GLU A 31 -9.16 12.13 3.21
C GLU A 31 -7.81 11.99 2.53
N SER A 32 -7.28 10.77 2.52
CA SER A 32 -5.95 10.52 1.97
C SER A 32 -5.93 9.21 1.18
N LEU A 33 -5.04 9.19 0.19
CA LEU A 33 -4.76 8.04 -0.66
C LEU A 33 -3.27 7.72 -0.59
N LEU A 34 -2.95 6.48 -0.25
CA LEU A 34 -1.59 5.97 -0.32
C LEU A 34 -1.42 5.16 -1.61
N ILE A 35 -0.55 5.64 -2.48
CA ILE A 35 -0.12 4.91 -3.67
C ILE A 35 1.16 4.17 -3.29
N TRP A 36 1.10 2.86 -3.18
CA TRP A 36 2.19 2.06 -2.62
C TRP A 36 3.05 1.33 -3.65
N GLY A 37 2.84 1.60 -4.93
CA GLY A 37 3.67 1.04 -6.01
C GLY A 37 3.66 -0.48 -6.01
N ASP A 38 4.83 -1.07 -6.01
CA ASP A 38 5.06 -2.51 -6.16
C ASP A 38 5.39 -3.21 -4.84
N ILE A 39 5.07 -2.62 -3.69
CA ILE A 39 5.28 -3.30 -2.42
C ILE A 39 4.35 -4.52 -2.27
N VAL A 40 3.25 -4.52 -2.98
CA VAL A 40 2.31 -5.63 -3.10
C VAL A 40 2.15 -5.98 -4.58
N HIS A 41 2.49 -7.21 -4.97
CA HIS A 41 2.33 -7.72 -6.34
C HIS A 41 1.08 -8.59 -6.48
N PHE A 42 0.80 -9.39 -5.47
CA PHE A 42 -0.36 -10.28 -5.45
C PHE A 42 -1.25 -9.88 -4.27
N PRO A 43 -2.15 -8.89 -4.44
CA PRO A 43 -2.93 -8.37 -3.33
C PRO A 43 -3.73 -9.44 -2.58
N HIS A 44 -4.30 -10.40 -3.30
CA HIS A 44 -5.08 -11.48 -2.72
C HIS A 44 -4.25 -12.49 -1.89
N ILE A 45 -2.92 -12.44 -2.02
CA ILE A 45 -2.01 -13.29 -1.23
C ILE A 45 -1.25 -12.45 -0.21
N GLN A 46 -0.56 -11.40 -0.67
CA GLN A 46 0.40 -10.66 0.14
C GLN A 46 -0.23 -9.74 1.18
N VAL A 47 -1.49 -9.35 1.00
CA VAL A 47 -2.22 -8.59 2.03
C VAL A 47 -2.53 -9.52 3.22
N ALA A 48 -2.99 -10.73 2.98
CA ALA A 48 -3.27 -11.71 4.02
C ALA A 48 -1.99 -12.33 4.60
N GLN A 49 -0.94 -12.44 3.79
CA GLN A 49 0.35 -13.04 4.15
C GLN A 49 1.50 -12.10 3.73
N PRO A 50 1.75 -11.02 4.50
CA PRO A 50 2.72 -9.99 4.09
C PRO A 50 4.16 -10.48 3.98
N ASP A 51 4.50 -11.62 4.58
CA ASP A 51 5.81 -12.23 4.51
C ASP A 51 6.07 -13.02 3.22
N VAL A 52 5.05 -13.23 2.40
CA VAL A 52 5.23 -13.84 1.08
C VAL A 52 5.97 -12.86 0.17
N THR A 53 7.08 -13.31 -0.39
CA THR A 53 7.95 -12.52 -1.25
C THR A 53 7.86 -12.97 -2.70
N ILE A 54 8.40 -12.15 -3.60
CA ILE A 54 8.47 -12.46 -5.02
C ILE A 54 9.92 -12.41 -5.50
N ALA A 55 10.20 -13.07 -6.62
CA ALA A 55 11.56 -13.15 -7.17
C ALA A 55 12.11 -11.78 -7.62
N PHE A 56 11.24 -10.82 -7.89
CA PHE A 56 11.65 -9.49 -8.35
C PHE A 56 12.03 -8.52 -7.21
N ASP A 57 11.82 -8.90 -5.95
CA ASP A 57 12.25 -8.07 -4.83
C ASP A 57 13.78 -8.09 -4.72
N SER A 58 14.40 -6.91 -4.70
CA SER A 58 15.85 -6.79 -4.52
C SER A 58 16.30 -7.25 -3.14
N ASP A 59 15.50 -6.95 -2.12
CA ASP A 59 15.69 -7.39 -0.74
C ASP A 59 14.36 -7.94 -0.21
N PRO A 60 14.13 -9.26 -0.36
CA PRO A 60 12.84 -9.85 0.05
C PRO A 60 12.50 -9.65 1.52
N ALA A 61 13.48 -9.75 2.40
CA ALA A 61 13.24 -9.57 3.84
C ALA A 61 12.84 -8.13 4.17
N ALA A 62 13.53 -7.15 3.58
CA ALA A 62 13.17 -5.75 3.75
C ALA A 62 11.80 -5.43 3.14
N ALA A 63 11.49 -5.99 1.95
CA ALA A 63 10.19 -5.82 1.31
C ALA A 63 9.06 -6.38 2.19
N ALA A 64 9.24 -7.57 2.75
CA ALA A 64 8.25 -8.17 3.64
C ALA A 64 8.05 -7.35 4.91
N ALA A 65 9.13 -6.85 5.51
CA ALA A 65 9.05 -6.02 6.72
C ALA A 65 8.32 -4.69 6.45
N ILE A 66 8.66 -4.01 5.37
CA ILE A 66 8.01 -2.73 5.03
C ILE A 66 6.56 -2.94 4.60
N ARG A 67 6.24 -4.04 3.94
CA ARG A 67 4.87 -4.41 3.57
C ARG A 67 3.99 -4.53 4.80
N SER A 68 4.45 -5.25 5.82
CA SER A 68 3.72 -5.39 7.08
C SER A 68 3.47 -4.05 7.76
N LYS A 69 4.46 -3.16 7.76
CA LYS A 69 4.31 -1.81 8.34
C LYS A 69 3.30 -0.96 7.56
N VAL A 70 3.33 -1.03 6.23
CA VAL A 70 2.42 -0.27 5.38
C VAL A 70 0.98 -0.75 5.53
N LEU A 71 0.78 -2.06 5.58
CA LEU A 71 -0.55 -2.63 5.81
C LEU A 71 -1.10 -2.22 7.19
N ASP A 72 -0.26 -2.28 8.22
CA ASP A 72 -0.64 -1.84 9.55
C ASP A 72 -1.02 -0.36 9.58
N ARG A 73 -0.22 0.49 8.98
CA ARG A 73 -0.49 1.92 8.86
C ARG A 73 -1.79 2.20 8.09
N ALA A 74 -1.96 1.55 6.94
CA ALA A 74 -3.14 1.75 6.10
C ALA A 74 -4.43 1.36 6.85
N ALA A 75 -4.40 0.26 7.59
CA ALA A 75 -5.54 -0.17 8.41
C ALA A 75 -5.78 0.78 9.59
N SER A 76 -4.71 1.19 10.30
CA SER A 76 -4.82 2.04 11.49
C SER A 76 -5.30 3.45 11.15
N ASP A 77 -4.81 4.02 10.06
CA ASP A 77 -5.12 5.39 9.64
C ASP A 77 -6.31 5.45 8.68
N ASN A 78 -6.92 4.31 8.38
CA ASN A 78 -8.05 4.19 7.45
C ASN A 78 -7.76 4.85 6.09
N LEU A 79 -6.55 4.60 5.57
CA LEU A 79 -6.13 5.16 4.28
C LEU A 79 -6.82 4.43 3.13
N ALA A 80 -7.23 5.17 2.11
CA ALA A 80 -7.45 4.57 0.81
C ALA A 80 -6.09 4.17 0.23
N VAL A 81 -6.02 3.02 -0.43
CA VAL A 81 -4.78 2.52 -1.02
C VAL A 81 -4.95 2.21 -2.50
N SER A 82 -3.88 2.37 -3.25
CA SER A 82 -3.81 1.98 -4.65
C SER A 82 -2.43 1.45 -4.98
N GLY A 83 -2.36 0.50 -5.89
CA GLY A 83 -1.10 -0.10 -6.33
C GLY A 83 -1.17 -0.58 -7.77
N MET A 84 0.00 -0.85 -8.34
CA MET A 84 0.13 -1.19 -9.77
C MET A 84 -0.55 -2.49 -10.15
N HIS A 85 -0.71 -3.42 -9.21
CA HIS A 85 -1.22 -4.76 -9.45
C HIS A 85 -2.63 -4.97 -8.90
N PHE A 86 -3.35 -3.90 -8.66
CA PHE A 86 -4.73 -3.96 -8.19
C PHE A 86 -5.69 -4.31 -9.32
N ASN A 87 -6.76 -5.04 -8.96
CA ASN A 87 -7.92 -5.17 -9.82
C ASN A 87 -8.68 -3.85 -9.86
N LEU A 88 -9.53 -3.67 -10.87
CA LEU A 88 -10.41 -2.50 -10.92
C LEU A 88 -11.39 -2.53 -9.73
N PRO A 89 -11.69 -1.38 -9.14
CA PRO A 89 -11.38 0.00 -9.58
C PRO A 89 -10.01 0.53 -9.17
N THR A 90 -9.07 -0.29 -8.76
CA THR A 90 -7.68 0.04 -8.42
C THR A 90 -7.49 0.77 -7.08
N THR A 91 -8.53 1.01 -6.35
CA THR A 91 -8.49 1.57 -4.99
C THR A 91 -9.26 0.70 -4.01
N GLY A 92 -8.88 0.77 -2.75
CA GLY A 92 -9.55 0.01 -1.70
C GLY A 92 -9.07 0.43 -0.31
N LYS A 93 -9.48 -0.34 0.67
CA LYS A 93 -9.09 -0.15 2.07
C LYS A 93 -8.49 -1.43 2.61
N VAL A 94 -7.45 -1.30 3.42
CA VAL A 94 -6.89 -2.41 4.20
C VAL A 94 -7.61 -2.47 5.53
N ILE A 95 -8.12 -3.64 5.89
CA ILE A 95 -8.75 -3.88 7.18
C ILE A 95 -7.99 -4.97 7.94
N ARG A 96 -8.06 -4.94 9.26
CA ARG A 96 -7.55 -6.02 10.10
C ARG A 96 -8.54 -7.17 10.08
N GLU A 97 -8.01 -8.39 9.93
CA GLU A 97 -8.81 -9.61 9.95
C GLU A 97 -8.07 -10.67 10.75
N GLY A 98 -8.51 -10.88 12.01
CA GLY A 98 -7.78 -11.74 12.94
C GLY A 98 -6.37 -11.19 13.21
N ASN A 99 -5.35 -12.00 12.98
CA ASN A 99 -3.95 -11.62 13.11
C ASN A 99 -3.32 -11.12 11.80
N SER A 100 -4.14 -10.85 10.80
CA SER A 100 -3.67 -10.47 9.47
C SER A 100 -4.49 -9.31 8.91
N PHE A 101 -4.50 -9.19 7.60
CA PHE A 101 -5.14 -8.10 6.88
C PHE A 101 -5.95 -8.64 5.71
N ALA A 102 -6.94 -7.86 5.29
CA ALA A 102 -7.68 -8.09 4.05
C ALA A 102 -7.78 -6.78 3.28
N LEU A 103 -7.86 -6.88 1.96
CA LEU A 103 -8.06 -5.73 1.08
C LEU A 103 -9.50 -5.75 0.58
N ASN A 104 -10.23 -4.68 0.91
CA ASN A 104 -11.58 -4.47 0.40
C ASN A 104 -11.51 -3.42 -0.71
N TYR A 105 -11.73 -3.84 -1.94
CA TYR A 105 -11.82 -2.91 -3.07
C TYR A 105 -13.04 -2.02 -2.95
N ASP A 106 -12.90 -0.77 -3.37
CA ASP A 106 -14.03 0.14 -3.49
C ASP A 106 -15.02 -0.38 -4.53
N LEU A 107 -16.29 -0.08 -4.33
CA LEU A 107 -17.30 -0.41 -5.33
C LEU A 107 -17.12 0.51 -6.53
N TRP A 108 -17.06 -0.09 -7.73
CA TRP A 108 -17.01 0.69 -8.94
C TRP A 108 -18.36 1.32 -9.22
N SER A 109 -18.34 2.60 -9.53
CA SER A 109 -19.54 3.29 -9.95
C SER A 109 -19.16 4.31 -11.04
N PRO A 110 -19.91 4.38 -12.13
CA PRO A 110 -19.59 5.35 -13.18
C PRO A 110 -19.79 6.77 -12.64
N ALA A 111 -18.85 7.65 -12.97
CA ALA A 111 -19.02 9.07 -12.73
C ALA A 111 -20.12 9.61 -13.66
N VAL A 112 -21.07 10.33 -13.11
CA VAL A 112 -22.17 10.95 -13.85
C VAL A 112 -22.08 12.45 -13.79
#